data_d7b88ba09c65435fdacf0f95b646275b
#
_entry.id   d7b88ba09c65435fdacf0f95b646275b
#
_cell.length_a   1.000
_cell.length_b   1.000
_cell.length_c   1.000
_cell.angle_alpha   90.00
_cell.angle_beta   90.00
_cell.angle_gamma   90.00
#
_symmetry.space_group_name_H-M   'P 1'
#
loop_
_entity.id
_entity.type
_entity.pdbx_description
1 polymer ?
#
loop_
_entity_poly.entity_id
_entity_poly.type
_entity_poly.pdbx_seq_one_letter_code
_entity_poly.pdbx_strand_id
1 'polypeptide(L)'
;LAIFRKISEVKSVTKASEQLFLTQPAVSIQLKNFQDQFNLPLFEVVGRKLYITEFGEEISETAFKILEQVEAINYKSAIFEGKLAGKLKIAMVSTAKYVMPYFLADFIKENQMVDLTMDVTNKMAVIRSLENNECDFALVSTIPKKLNIQRIELMKNKLYFVVKKDYDTSKKTMLNDLNKSLFIFREN
;
A
#
# COMPACT_ATOMS: atom_id res chain seq x y z
N LEU A 1 -22.29 6.49 4.85
CA LEU A 1 -20.89 6.92 5.05
C LEU A 1 -19.95 6.24 4.05
N ALA A 2 -19.87 4.92 4.00
CA ALA A 2 -18.90 4.19 3.15
C ALA A 2 -19.01 4.54 1.66
N ILE A 3 -20.22 4.63 1.11
CA ILE A 3 -20.43 5.02 -0.30
C ILE A 3 -19.92 6.44 -0.56
N PHE A 4 -20.26 7.40 0.29
CA PHE A 4 -19.79 8.78 0.13
C PHE A 4 -18.27 8.88 0.22
N ARG A 5 -17.66 8.19 1.20
CA ARG A 5 -16.19 8.12 1.33
C ARG A 5 -15.54 7.55 0.07
N LYS A 6 -16.08 6.47 -0.49
CA LYS A 6 -15.56 5.89 -1.74
C LYS A 6 -15.70 6.84 -2.93
N ILE A 7 -16.83 7.55 -3.05
CA ILE A 7 -17.03 8.53 -4.10
C ILE A 7 -16.05 9.70 -3.96
N SER A 8 -15.80 10.19 -2.75
CA SER A 8 -14.82 11.26 -2.48
C SER A 8 -13.41 10.85 -2.90
N GLU A 9 -13.04 9.59 -2.65
CA GLU A 9 -11.74 9.02 -3.03
C GLU A 9 -11.55 8.94 -4.56
N VAL A 10 -12.52 8.34 -5.27
CA VAL A 10 -12.39 8.08 -6.72
C VAL A 10 -12.96 9.19 -7.60
N LYS A 11 -13.65 10.18 -7.02
CA LYS A 11 -14.31 11.33 -7.67
C LYS A 11 -15.21 10.92 -8.85
N SER A 12 -15.86 9.75 -8.73
CA SER A 12 -16.73 9.19 -9.78
C SER A 12 -17.72 8.22 -9.19
N VAL A 13 -19.02 8.44 -9.45
CA VAL A 13 -20.10 7.53 -9.02
C VAL A 13 -19.97 6.16 -9.68
N THR A 14 -19.64 6.14 -10.98
CA THR A 14 -19.47 4.89 -11.74
C THR A 14 -18.31 4.05 -11.20
N LYS A 15 -17.12 4.65 -11.04
CA LYS A 15 -15.98 3.93 -10.47
C LYS A 15 -16.25 3.45 -9.03
N ALA A 16 -16.93 4.27 -8.22
CA ALA A 16 -17.31 3.87 -6.87
C ALA A 16 -18.26 2.68 -6.87
N SER A 17 -19.25 2.66 -7.79
CA SER A 17 -20.18 1.52 -7.90
C SER A 17 -19.48 0.23 -8.30
N GLU A 18 -18.54 0.28 -9.24
CA GLU A 18 -17.71 -0.86 -9.64
C GLU A 18 -16.90 -1.41 -8.47
N GLN A 19 -16.20 -0.52 -7.72
CA GLN A 19 -15.36 -0.91 -6.59
C GLN A 19 -16.15 -1.41 -5.37
N LEU A 20 -17.40 -0.97 -5.22
CA LEU A 20 -18.29 -1.41 -4.16
C LEU A 20 -19.16 -2.61 -4.56
N PHE A 21 -19.03 -3.11 -5.79
CA PHE A 21 -19.87 -4.18 -6.34
C PHE A 21 -21.38 -3.88 -6.25
N LEU A 22 -21.73 -2.60 -6.48
CA LEU A 22 -23.10 -2.10 -6.48
C LEU A 22 -23.48 -1.57 -7.86
N THR A 23 -24.79 -1.44 -8.12
CA THR A 23 -25.24 -0.77 -9.33
C THR A 23 -25.10 0.75 -9.22
N GLN A 24 -24.77 1.43 -10.30
CA GLN A 24 -24.63 2.89 -10.33
C GLN A 24 -25.90 3.62 -9.88
N PRO A 25 -27.15 3.23 -10.24
CA PRO A 25 -28.35 3.84 -9.68
C PRO A 25 -28.46 3.70 -8.16
N ALA A 26 -28.12 2.53 -7.59
CA ALA A 26 -28.14 2.34 -6.14
C ALA A 26 -27.16 3.27 -5.43
N VAL A 27 -25.94 3.41 -5.96
CA VAL A 27 -24.93 4.33 -5.42
C VAL A 27 -25.39 5.78 -5.53
N SER A 28 -26.01 6.18 -6.66
CA SER A 28 -26.55 7.54 -6.84
C SER A 28 -27.68 7.87 -5.85
N ILE A 29 -28.60 6.93 -5.62
CA ILE A 29 -29.67 7.11 -4.63
C ILE A 29 -29.09 7.27 -3.22
N GLN A 30 -28.16 6.42 -2.85
CA GLN A 30 -27.51 6.48 -1.52
C GLN A 30 -26.70 7.76 -1.33
N LEU A 31 -26.01 8.22 -2.37
CA LEU A 31 -25.31 9.49 -2.35
C LEU A 31 -26.28 10.66 -2.12
N LYS A 32 -27.39 10.68 -2.87
CA LYS A 32 -28.43 11.70 -2.71
C LYS A 32 -29.03 11.67 -1.30
N ASN A 33 -29.42 10.50 -0.81
CA ASN A 33 -29.98 10.33 0.54
C ASN A 33 -28.99 10.80 1.63
N PHE A 34 -27.70 10.65 1.40
CA PHE A 34 -26.67 11.15 2.31
C PHE A 34 -26.54 12.66 2.22
N GLN A 35 -26.53 13.24 1.01
CA GLN A 35 -26.52 14.69 0.77
C GLN A 35 -27.74 15.37 1.41
N ASP A 36 -28.92 14.77 1.32
CA ASP A 36 -30.18 15.35 1.82
C ASP A 36 -30.22 15.49 3.37
N GLN A 37 -29.24 14.93 4.09
CA GLN A 37 -29.07 15.10 5.53
C GLN A 37 -28.35 16.40 5.91
N PHE A 38 -27.83 17.14 4.93
CA PHE A 38 -27.02 18.33 5.14
C PHE A 38 -27.62 19.54 4.38
N ASN A 39 -27.59 20.70 4.99
CA ASN A 39 -28.02 21.96 4.35
C ASN A 39 -26.99 22.52 3.37
N LEU A 40 -25.73 22.07 3.47
CA LEU A 40 -24.64 22.47 2.58
C LEU A 40 -24.35 21.36 1.58
N PRO A 41 -23.99 21.68 0.33
CA PRO A 41 -23.65 20.68 -0.65
C PRO A 41 -22.33 19.97 -0.29
N LEU A 42 -22.34 18.64 -0.33
CA LEU A 42 -21.14 17.82 -0.16
C LEU A 42 -20.35 17.67 -1.47
N PHE A 43 -21.03 17.85 -2.59
CA PHE A 43 -20.43 17.76 -3.93
C PHE A 43 -21.18 18.65 -4.92
N GLU A 44 -20.50 18.97 -6.01
CA GLU A 44 -21.02 19.71 -7.15
C GLU A 44 -20.73 18.94 -8.43
N VAL A 45 -21.62 19.10 -9.42
CA VAL A 45 -21.44 18.51 -10.75
C VAL A 45 -21.25 19.64 -11.75
N VAL A 46 -20.03 19.77 -12.27
CA VAL A 46 -19.70 20.77 -13.31
C VAL A 46 -19.45 20.03 -14.61
N GLY A 47 -20.32 20.24 -15.58
CA GLY A 47 -20.35 19.46 -16.81
C GLY A 47 -20.71 17.99 -16.53
N ARG A 48 -19.76 17.09 -16.72
CA ARG A 48 -19.91 15.64 -16.42
C ARG A 48 -18.99 15.16 -15.31
N LYS A 49 -18.34 16.08 -14.61
CA LYS A 49 -17.38 15.75 -13.55
C LYS A 49 -17.96 16.09 -12.19
N LEU A 50 -17.74 15.20 -11.22
CA LEU A 50 -18.10 15.38 -9.83
C LEU A 50 -16.92 15.99 -9.08
N TYR A 51 -17.18 17.06 -8.35
CA TYR A 51 -16.24 17.75 -7.47
C TYR A 51 -16.76 17.68 -6.04
N ILE A 52 -15.88 17.37 -5.09
CA ILE A 52 -16.22 17.42 -3.67
C ILE A 52 -16.01 18.86 -3.19
N THR A 53 -16.95 19.40 -2.44
CA THR A 53 -16.83 20.74 -1.85
C THR A 53 -15.88 20.69 -0.65
N GLU A 54 -15.41 21.84 -0.16
CA GLU A 54 -14.61 21.93 1.06
C GLU A 54 -15.35 21.28 2.25
N PHE A 55 -16.63 21.58 2.42
CA PHE A 55 -17.46 20.92 3.42
C PHE A 55 -17.56 19.42 3.18
N GLY A 56 -17.67 18.98 1.94
CA GLY A 56 -17.66 17.56 1.57
C GLY A 56 -16.35 16.84 1.93
N GLU A 57 -15.21 17.49 1.77
CA GLU A 57 -13.91 16.92 2.16
C GLU A 57 -13.83 16.74 3.70
N GLU A 58 -14.26 17.71 4.50
CA GLU A 58 -14.32 17.60 5.96
C GLU A 58 -15.22 16.45 6.43
N ILE A 59 -16.42 16.34 5.80
CA ILE A 59 -17.35 15.23 6.08
C ILE A 59 -16.76 13.90 5.66
N SER A 60 -16.04 13.85 4.52
CA SER A 60 -15.36 12.64 4.04
C SER A 60 -14.25 12.19 4.98
N GLU A 61 -13.45 13.10 5.51
CA GLU A 61 -12.42 12.79 6.49
C GLU A 61 -13.02 12.28 7.80
N THR A 62 -14.08 12.91 8.29
CA THR A 62 -14.81 12.47 9.47
C THR A 62 -15.45 11.09 9.27
N ALA A 63 -16.05 10.86 8.08
CA ALA A 63 -16.59 9.56 7.71
C ALA A 63 -15.51 8.47 7.68
N PHE A 64 -14.32 8.79 7.20
CA PHE A 64 -13.17 7.87 7.23
C PHE A 64 -12.82 7.45 8.66
N LYS A 65 -12.69 8.41 9.58
CA LYS A 65 -12.38 8.14 10.99
C LYS A 65 -13.45 7.24 11.67
N ILE A 66 -14.72 7.49 11.37
CA ILE A 66 -15.83 6.65 11.88
C ILE A 66 -15.72 5.22 11.33
N LEU A 67 -15.47 5.06 10.03
CA LEU A 67 -15.35 3.74 9.43
C LEU A 67 -14.13 2.98 9.97
N GLU A 68 -13.02 3.65 10.24
CA GLU A 68 -11.87 3.03 10.92
C GLU A 68 -12.22 2.55 12.34
N GLN A 69 -13.06 3.29 13.08
CA GLN A 69 -13.50 2.84 14.41
C GLN A 69 -14.42 1.62 14.32
N VAL A 70 -15.27 1.53 13.30
CA VAL A 70 -16.09 0.33 13.05
C VAL A 70 -15.20 -0.88 12.75
N GLU A 71 -14.19 -0.72 11.90
CA GLU A 71 -13.20 -1.80 11.64
C GLU A 71 -12.47 -2.21 12.93
N ALA A 72 -12.07 -1.24 13.75
CA ALA A 72 -11.41 -1.53 15.03
C ALA A 72 -12.28 -2.36 15.98
N ILE A 73 -13.61 -2.20 15.96
CA ILE A 73 -14.53 -3.05 16.73
C ILE A 73 -14.47 -4.49 16.21
N ASN A 74 -14.48 -4.70 14.89
CA ASN A 74 -14.39 -6.03 14.27
C ASN A 74 -13.06 -6.71 14.62
N TYR A 75 -11.93 -5.96 14.57
CA TYR A 75 -10.63 -6.51 14.97
C TYR A 75 -10.59 -6.90 16.45
N LYS A 76 -11.14 -6.05 17.35
CA LYS A 76 -11.22 -6.37 18.77
C LYS A 76 -12.02 -7.65 19.01
N SER A 77 -13.17 -7.79 18.35
CA SER A 77 -13.98 -9.01 18.45
C SER A 77 -13.17 -10.25 18.03
N ALA A 78 -12.50 -10.20 16.90
CA ALA A 78 -11.67 -11.30 16.42
C ALA A 78 -10.51 -11.65 17.39
N ILE A 79 -9.86 -10.63 17.97
CA ILE A 79 -8.80 -10.84 18.99
C ILE A 79 -9.35 -11.53 20.22
N PHE A 80 -10.54 -11.16 20.71
CA PHE A 80 -11.19 -11.84 21.82
C PHE A 80 -11.54 -13.30 21.51
N GLU A 81 -11.75 -13.64 20.24
CA GLU A 81 -11.91 -15.02 19.75
C GLU A 81 -10.57 -15.77 19.58
N GLY A 82 -9.45 -15.15 19.95
CA GLY A 82 -8.11 -15.74 19.83
C GLY A 82 -7.53 -15.71 18.40
N LYS A 83 -8.12 -14.91 17.49
CA LYS A 83 -7.63 -14.74 16.11
C LYS A 83 -6.68 -13.56 16.03
N LEU A 84 -5.69 -13.63 15.12
CA LEU A 84 -4.92 -12.46 14.72
C LEU A 84 -5.76 -11.59 13.79
N ALA A 85 -5.90 -10.32 14.11
CA ALA A 85 -6.68 -9.37 13.33
C ALA A 85 -6.11 -7.96 13.44
N GLY A 86 -6.24 -7.18 12.37
CA GLY A 86 -5.78 -5.80 12.33
C GLY A 86 -5.06 -5.47 11.03
N LYS A 87 -4.55 -4.25 10.94
CA LYS A 87 -3.79 -3.76 9.76
C LYS A 87 -2.32 -4.10 9.94
N LEU A 88 -1.70 -4.63 8.89
CA LEU A 88 -0.27 -4.92 8.79
C LEU A 88 0.31 -4.19 7.58
N LYS A 89 1.15 -3.21 7.82
CA LYS A 89 1.79 -2.40 6.77
C LYS A 89 3.26 -2.76 6.64
N ILE A 90 3.66 -3.20 5.46
CA ILE A 90 5.04 -3.57 5.15
C ILE A 90 5.57 -2.69 4.03
N ALA A 91 6.57 -1.85 4.30
CA ALA A 91 7.29 -1.12 3.27
C ALA A 91 8.50 -1.93 2.79
N MET A 92 8.73 -1.99 1.47
CA MET A 92 9.82 -2.80 0.95
C MET A 92 10.47 -2.20 -0.29
N VAL A 93 11.75 -2.52 -0.45
CA VAL A 93 12.46 -2.21 -1.70
C VAL A 93 11.98 -3.14 -2.82
N SER A 94 12.05 -2.65 -4.07
CA SER A 94 11.50 -3.35 -5.23
C SER A 94 12.04 -4.77 -5.45
N THR A 95 13.23 -5.10 -4.96
CA THR A 95 13.76 -6.47 -5.01
C THR A 95 13.06 -7.42 -4.06
N ALA A 96 12.56 -6.92 -2.94
CA ALA A 96 11.86 -7.72 -1.93
C ALA A 96 10.46 -8.18 -2.37
N LYS A 97 9.81 -7.46 -3.30
CA LYS A 97 8.47 -7.81 -3.80
C LYS A 97 8.36 -9.22 -4.40
N TYR A 98 9.47 -9.74 -4.91
CA TYR A 98 9.50 -11.07 -5.54
C TYR A 98 9.60 -12.21 -4.52
N VAL A 99 10.09 -11.93 -3.32
CA VAL A 99 10.29 -12.95 -2.28
C VAL A 99 9.24 -12.89 -1.18
N MET A 100 8.70 -11.70 -0.89
CA MET A 100 7.71 -11.52 0.17
C MET A 100 6.46 -12.41 0.06
N PRO A 101 5.88 -12.65 -1.12
CA PRO A 101 4.73 -13.55 -1.24
C PRO A 101 5.01 -14.96 -0.68
N TYR A 102 6.23 -15.47 -0.82
CA TYR A 102 6.60 -16.78 -0.30
C TYR A 102 6.66 -16.82 1.23
N PHE A 103 6.99 -15.71 1.88
CA PHE A 103 7.01 -15.62 3.34
C PHE A 103 5.62 -15.34 3.93
N LEU A 104 4.76 -14.64 3.19
CA LEU A 104 3.48 -14.17 3.72
C LEU A 104 2.29 -15.04 3.33
N ALA A 105 2.41 -15.88 2.29
CA ALA A 105 1.28 -16.61 1.73
C ALA A 105 0.55 -17.46 2.78
N ASP A 106 1.29 -18.29 3.52
CA ASP A 106 0.70 -19.15 4.55
C ASP A 106 0.17 -18.34 5.72
N PHE A 107 0.92 -17.33 6.16
CA PHE A 107 0.48 -16.42 7.23
C PHE A 107 -0.87 -15.75 6.91
N ILE A 108 -1.02 -15.19 5.73
CA ILE A 108 -2.28 -14.50 5.32
C ILE A 108 -3.41 -15.52 5.12
N LYS A 109 -3.11 -16.71 4.61
CA LYS A 109 -4.12 -17.77 4.46
C LYS A 109 -4.68 -18.21 5.80
N GLU A 110 -3.85 -18.29 6.82
CA GLU A 110 -4.25 -18.68 8.19
C GLU A 110 -4.90 -17.53 8.95
N ASN A 111 -4.55 -16.26 8.64
CA ASN A 111 -4.99 -15.08 9.38
C ASN A 111 -5.78 -14.12 8.49
N GLN A 112 -6.95 -14.56 8.04
CA GLN A 112 -7.80 -13.82 7.09
C GLN A 112 -8.34 -12.48 7.62
N MET A 113 -8.25 -12.22 8.92
CA MET A 113 -8.64 -10.96 9.56
C MET A 113 -7.46 -9.96 9.62
N VAL A 114 -6.31 -10.29 9.04
CA VAL A 114 -5.17 -9.38 8.88
C VAL A 114 -5.28 -8.68 7.53
N ASP A 115 -5.45 -7.36 7.57
CA ASP A 115 -5.47 -6.51 6.38
C ASP A 115 -4.03 -6.10 6.02
N LEU A 116 -3.45 -6.80 5.05
CA LEU A 116 -2.06 -6.62 4.62
C LEU A 116 -1.95 -5.54 3.54
N THR A 117 -1.18 -4.50 3.83
CA THR A 117 -0.74 -3.50 2.85
C THR A 117 0.76 -3.62 2.61
N MET A 118 1.15 -3.77 1.35
CA MET A 118 2.57 -3.81 0.94
C MET A 118 2.90 -2.61 0.07
N ASP A 119 3.75 -1.72 0.56
CA ASP A 119 4.26 -0.58 -0.20
C ASP A 119 5.65 -0.88 -0.78
N VAL A 120 5.74 -0.86 -2.12
CA VAL A 120 6.96 -1.20 -2.85
C VAL A 120 7.56 0.06 -3.45
N THR A 121 8.69 0.48 -2.89
CA THR A 121 9.31 1.75 -3.28
C THR A 121 10.84 1.68 -3.26
N ASN A 122 11.51 2.82 -3.34
CA ASN A 122 12.97 2.89 -3.23
C ASN A 122 13.44 2.88 -1.77
N LYS A 123 14.72 2.60 -1.56
CA LYS A 123 15.33 2.49 -0.22
C LYS A 123 15.10 3.71 0.66
N MET A 124 15.23 4.91 0.10
CA MET A 124 15.10 6.15 0.89
C MET A 124 13.66 6.37 1.36
N ALA A 125 12.68 6.08 0.49
CA ALA A 125 11.28 6.16 0.85
C ALA A 125 10.90 5.11 1.91
N VAL A 126 11.40 3.86 1.79
CA VAL A 126 11.19 2.82 2.82
C VAL A 126 11.75 3.26 4.18
N ILE A 127 12.97 3.82 4.22
CA ILE A 127 13.55 4.31 5.47
C ILE A 127 12.72 5.46 6.05
N ARG A 128 12.27 6.39 5.22
CA ARG A 128 11.41 7.51 5.66
C ARG A 128 10.08 7.02 6.21
N SER A 129 9.43 6.06 5.55
CA SER A 129 8.20 5.43 6.06
C SER A 129 8.41 4.82 7.45
N LEU A 130 9.57 4.20 7.68
CA LEU A 130 9.90 3.63 8.98
C LEU A 130 10.18 4.73 10.04
N GLU A 131 10.89 5.79 9.66
CA GLU A 131 11.16 6.95 10.53
C GLU A 131 9.87 7.67 10.97
N ASN A 132 8.90 7.75 10.06
CA ASN A 132 7.60 8.40 10.31
C ASN A 132 6.56 7.47 10.94
N ASN A 133 6.89 6.22 11.26
CA ASN A 133 5.94 5.20 11.74
C ASN A 133 4.74 4.98 10.78
N GLU A 134 4.97 5.08 9.47
CA GLU A 134 3.97 4.84 8.43
C GLU A 134 3.83 3.34 8.08
N CYS A 135 4.79 2.51 8.51
CA CYS A 135 4.78 1.05 8.34
C CYS A 135 5.20 0.34 9.64
N ASP A 136 4.72 -0.89 9.80
CA ASP A 136 5.07 -1.75 10.96
C ASP A 136 6.38 -2.49 10.73
N PHE A 137 6.64 -2.89 9.49
CA PHE A 137 7.87 -3.57 9.08
C PHE A 137 8.45 -2.95 7.82
N ALA A 138 9.78 -2.99 7.73
CA ALA A 138 10.49 -2.54 6.54
C ALA A 138 11.47 -3.61 6.05
N LEU A 139 11.44 -3.93 4.75
CA LEU A 139 12.41 -4.82 4.13
C LEU A 139 13.41 -4.02 3.33
N VAL A 140 14.66 -4.07 3.78
CA VAL A 140 15.77 -3.34 3.17
C VAL A 140 17.00 -4.23 3.07
N SER A 141 17.84 -3.99 2.06
CA SER A 141 19.13 -4.69 1.92
C SER A 141 20.23 -4.10 2.81
N THR A 142 20.04 -2.88 3.32
CA THR A 142 21.01 -2.17 4.15
C THR A 142 20.28 -1.51 5.31
N ILE A 143 20.77 -1.75 6.52
CA ILE A 143 20.14 -1.26 7.76
C ILE A 143 20.44 0.23 7.96
N PRO A 144 19.42 1.06 8.24
CA PRO A 144 19.64 2.45 8.63
C PRO A 144 20.35 2.54 9.98
N LYS A 145 21.49 3.25 10.03
CA LYS A 145 22.34 3.32 11.23
C LYS A 145 21.77 4.18 12.36
N LYS A 146 20.79 5.04 12.05
CA LYS A 146 20.28 6.07 13.00
C LYS A 146 19.01 5.63 13.73
N LEU A 147 18.39 4.52 13.38
CA LEU A 147 17.14 4.07 13.98
C LEU A 147 17.39 2.99 15.03
N ASN A 148 16.70 3.12 16.16
CA ASN A 148 16.66 2.06 17.18
C ASN A 148 15.57 1.05 16.77
N ILE A 149 15.95 0.04 16.02
CA ILE A 149 15.04 -0.96 15.44
C ILE A 149 15.51 -2.38 15.77
N GLN A 150 14.58 -3.27 15.96
CA GLN A 150 14.85 -4.71 15.96
C GLN A 150 15.02 -5.19 14.52
N ARG A 151 16.00 -6.07 14.29
CA ARG A 151 16.27 -6.63 12.95
C ARG A 151 16.20 -8.14 12.96
N ILE A 152 15.71 -8.67 11.85
CA ILE A 152 15.70 -10.10 11.55
C ILE A 152 16.32 -10.28 10.16
N GLU A 153 17.33 -11.15 10.04
CA GLU A 153 17.90 -11.50 8.74
C GLU A 153 17.04 -12.59 8.10
N LEU A 154 16.38 -12.28 6.99
CA LEU A 154 15.50 -13.22 6.28
C LEU A 154 16.29 -14.09 5.31
N MET A 155 17.19 -13.48 4.51
CA MET A 155 17.99 -14.16 3.50
C MET A 155 19.21 -13.34 3.08
N LYS A 156 20.22 -14.02 2.54
CA LYS A 156 21.39 -13.35 1.96
C LYS A 156 21.05 -12.77 0.61
N ASN A 157 21.25 -11.46 0.44
CA ASN A 157 21.14 -10.81 -0.85
C ASN A 157 22.48 -10.89 -1.60
N LYS A 158 22.54 -11.78 -2.59
CA LYS A 158 23.74 -11.96 -3.43
C LYS A 158 23.62 -11.07 -4.67
N LEU A 159 24.66 -10.32 -4.95
CA LEU A 159 24.80 -9.55 -6.19
C LEU A 159 25.52 -10.35 -7.24
N TYR A 160 25.04 -10.29 -8.47
CA TYR A 160 25.62 -10.99 -9.61
C TYR A 160 25.83 -10.00 -10.76
N PHE A 161 26.91 -10.16 -11.49
CA PHE A 161 27.04 -9.54 -12.80
C PHE A 161 26.24 -10.35 -13.81
N VAL A 162 25.42 -9.67 -14.58
CA VAL A 162 24.65 -10.29 -15.68
C VAL A 162 25.23 -9.82 -16.99
N VAL A 163 25.54 -10.73 -17.87
CA VAL A 163 26.11 -10.47 -19.18
C VAL A 163 25.27 -11.11 -20.28
N LYS A 164 25.46 -10.69 -21.52
CA LYS A 164 24.82 -11.28 -22.69
C LYS A 164 25.17 -12.79 -22.75
N LYS A 165 24.25 -13.64 -23.25
CA LYS A 165 24.40 -15.10 -23.34
C LYS A 165 25.68 -15.53 -24.07
N ASP A 166 26.10 -14.79 -25.08
CA ASP A 166 27.28 -15.10 -25.89
C ASP A 166 28.59 -14.52 -25.32
N TYR A 167 28.55 -13.92 -24.13
CA TYR A 167 29.73 -13.41 -23.47
C TYR A 167 30.63 -14.55 -22.99
N ASP A 168 31.91 -14.52 -23.38
CA ASP A 168 32.87 -15.53 -22.95
C ASP A 168 33.19 -15.40 -21.45
N THR A 169 32.61 -16.29 -20.63
CA THR A 169 32.84 -16.35 -19.19
C THR A 169 33.96 -17.31 -18.81
N SER A 170 34.65 -17.93 -19.78
CA SER A 170 35.71 -18.91 -19.53
C SER A 170 36.97 -18.30 -18.92
N LYS A 171 37.18 -16.99 -19.12
CA LYS A 171 38.29 -16.25 -18.51
C LYS A 171 37.82 -15.70 -17.14
N LYS A 172 38.61 -15.96 -16.08
CA LYS A 172 38.44 -15.28 -14.79
C LYS A 172 38.54 -13.78 -15.02
N THR A 173 37.38 -13.10 -15.10
CA THR A 173 37.31 -11.65 -15.24
C THR A 173 37.64 -11.01 -13.90
N MET A 174 38.78 -10.36 -13.80
CA MET A 174 39.09 -9.57 -12.60
C MET A 174 38.33 -8.22 -12.64
N LEU A 175 38.07 -7.65 -11.48
CA LEU A 175 37.40 -6.34 -11.34
C LEU A 175 38.01 -5.26 -12.25
N ASN A 176 39.34 -5.30 -12.45
CA ASN A 176 40.06 -4.36 -13.34
C ASN A 176 39.72 -4.52 -14.84
N ASP A 177 39.32 -5.72 -15.26
CA ASP A 177 38.92 -5.96 -16.65
C ASP A 177 37.51 -5.42 -16.92
N LEU A 178 36.69 -5.36 -15.87
CA LEU A 178 35.33 -4.80 -15.94
C LEU A 178 35.35 -3.28 -16.17
N ASN A 179 36.38 -2.56 -15.72
CA ASN A 179 36.50 -1.11 -15.93
C ASN A 179 36.55 -0.69 -17.42
N LYS A 180 36.82 -1.61 -18.33
CA LYS A 180 36.82 -1.40 -19.79
C LYS A 180 35.49 -1.73 -20.45
N SER A 181 34.51 -2.21 -19.67
CA SER A 181 33.21 -2.64 -20.19
C SER A 181 32.15 -1.58 -19.96
N LEU A 182 31.15 -1.51 -20.83
CA LEU A 182 29.98 -0.67 -20.65
C LEU A 182 29.06 -1.31 -19.62
N PHE A 183 28.76 -0.60 -18.53
CA PHE A 183 27.86 -1.05 -17.48
C PHE A 183 26.50 -0.35 -17.56
N ILE A 184 25.47 -1.12 -17.32
CA ILE A 184 24.12 -0.60 -17.05
C ILE A 184 23.92 -0.69 -15.55
N PHE A 185 23.79 0.45 -14.90
CA PHE A 185 23.47 0.54 -13.47
C PHE A 185 21.98 0.79 -13.29
N ARG A 186 21.43 0.24 -12.22
CA ARG A 186 20.10 0.60 -11.79
C ARG A 186 20.18 1.94 -11.04
N GLU A 187 19.23 2.83 -11.30
CA GLU A 187 19.05 4.04 -10.48
C GLU A 187 18.79 3.67 -9.01
N ASN A 188 19.39 4.46 -8.12
CA ASN A 188 19.23 4.30 -6.67
C ASN A 188 17.95 4.98 -6.18
#